data_78f406ca63acc0ddeac52f300e01123b
#
_entry.id   78f406ca63acc0ddeac52f300e01123b
#
_cell.length_a   1.000
_cell.length_b   1.000
_cell.length_c   1.000
_cell.angle_alpha   90.00
_cell.angle_beta   90.00
_cell.angle_gamma   90.00
#
_symmetry.space_group_name_H-M   'P 1'
#
loop_
_entity.id
_entity.type
_entity.pdbx_description
1 polymer ?
#
loop_
_entity_poly.entity_id
_entity_poly.type
_entity_poly.pdbx_seq_one_letter_code
_entity_poly.pdbx_strand_id
1 'polypeptide(L)'
;MRIIKRLALGAAVVGLSALTPPAVASATPGSGVGAVTIFDHVVGGTRYVLKEITIAPGGSTGWHYHPGPVKGVVTKGELTHHESDCSVDGVYRPGQFITESSGTGYVHIGRNLATTPLVLTVLYENPAGDPLAVSTPNPGCAFE
;
A
#
# COMPACT_ATOMS: atom_id res chain seq x y z
N MET A 1 -25.64 41.48 68.54
CA MET A 1 -24.89 41.63 67.28
C MET A 1 -24.54 40.23 66.81
N ARG A 2 -25.24 39.66 65.81
CA ARG A 2 -25.06 38.29 65.31
C ARG A 2 -24.32 38.35 64.01
N ILE A 3 -23.10 37.76 63.99
CA ILE A 3 -22.25 37.71 62.83
C ILE A 3 -22.62 36.42 62.05
N ILE A 4 -23.17 36.59 60.86
CA ILE A 4 -23.50 35.49 59.94
C ILE A 4 -22.24 35.21 59.11
N LYS A 5 -21.58 34.05 59.30
CA LYS A 5 -20.50 33.56 58.43
C LYS A 5 -21.17 32.92 57.19
N ARG A 6 -20.90 33.50 56.00
CA ARG A 6 -21.25 32.90 54.71
C ARG A 6 -20.18 31.87 54.34
N LEU A 7 -20.57 30.60 54.24
CA LEU A 7 -19.75 29.57 53.62
C LEU A 7 -19.87 29.73 52.09
N ALA A 8 -18.76 29.92 51.41
CA ALA A 8 -18.69 29.84 49.96
C ALA A 8 -18.43 28.38 49.58
N LEU A 9 -19.42 27.79 48.86
CA LEU A 9 -19.28 26.45 48.30
C LEU A 9 -18.57 26.57 46.95
N GLY A 10 -17.31 26.17 46.86
CA GLY A 10 -16.55 26.11 45.60
C GLY A 10 -16.94 24.84 44.83
N ALA A 11 -17.56 24.99 43.67
CA ALA A 11 -17.79 23.88 42.76
C ALA A 11 -16.54 23.59 41.96
N ALA A 12 -15.94 22.43 42.19
CA ALA A 12 -14.84 21.93 41.36
C ALA A 12 -15.39 21.30 40.08
N VAL A 13 -15.14 21.92 38.94
CA VAL A 13 -15.47 21.35 37.61
C VAL A 13 -14.35 20.37 37.26
N VAL A 14 -14.63 19.07 37.36
CA VAL A 14 -13.76 18.01 36.85
C VAL A 14 -13.93 17.94 35.34
N GLY A 15 -12.97 18.48 34.59
CA GLY A 15 -12.93 18.36 33.14
C GLY A 15 -12.65 16.92 32.71
N LEU A 16 -13.65 16.26 32.11
CA LEU A 16 -13.50 14.94 31.52
C LEU A 16 -12.79 15.09 30.17
N SER A 17 -11.48 14.88 30.15
CA SER A 17 -10.69 14.82 28.90
C SER A 17 -11.05 13.54 28.18
N ALA A 18 -11.82 13.64 27.10
CA ALA A 18 -12.10 12.52 26.21
C ALA A 18 -10.80 12.13 25.49
N LEU A 19 -10.23 10.97 25.84
CA LEU A 19 -9.16 10.34 25.09
C LEU A 19 -9.75 9.82 23.77
N THR A 20 -9.51 10.53 22.67
CA THR A 20 -9.82 10.01 21.33
C THR A 20 -8.85 8.86 21.02
N PRO A 21 -9.34 7.67 20.66
CA PRO A 21 -8.46 6.58 20.26
C PRO A 21 -7.66 7.01 19.01
N PRO A 22 -6.40 6.54 18.86
CA PRO A 22 -5.63 6.81 17.65
C PRO A 22 -6.39 6.26 16.43
N ALA A 23 -6.50 7.07 15.39
CA ALA A 23 -7.06 6.61 14.12
C ALA A 23 -6.13 5.52 13.55
N VAL A 24 -6.63 4.31 13.38
CA VAL A 24 -5.93 3.24 12.65
C VAL A 24 -5.96 3.61 11.17
N ALA A 25 -4.78 3.82 10.58
CA ALA A 25 -4.68 4.04 9.15
C ALA A 25 -5.15 2.76 8.42
N SER A 26 -6.11 2.90 7.51
CA SER A 26 -6.61 1.80 6.68
C SER A 26 -5.59 1.47 5.59
N ALA A 27 -5.50 0.18 5.24
CA ALA A 27 -4.74 -0.25 4.06
C ALA A 27 -5.31 0.41 2.79
N THR A 28 -4.43 0.77 1.86
CA THR A 28 -4.83 1.36 0.57
C THR A 28 -5.05 0.26 -0.46
N PRO A 29 -6.28 0.01 -0.90
CA PRO A 29 -6.55 -0.99 -1.93
C PRO A 29 -6.09 -0.47 -3.30
N GLY A 30 -5.69 -1.36 -4.19
CA GLY A 30 -5.47 -1.01 -5.59
C GLY A 30 -6.74 -0.51 -6.26
N SER A 31 -6.57 0.37 -7.24
CA SER A 31 -7.66 0.95 -8.03
C SER A 31 -7.45 0.70 -9.53
N GLY A 32 -8.51 0.29 -10.24
CA GLY A 32 -8.45 0.04 -11.69
C GLY A 32 -7.52 -1.11 -12.08
N VAL A 33 -7.25 -2.06 -11.18
CA VAL A 33 -6.35 -3.20 -11.41
C VAL A 33 -7.16 -4.45 -11.77
N GLY A 34 -6.80 -5.08 -12.89
CA GLY A 34 -7.21 -6.42 -13.27
C GLY A 34 -6.00 -7.35 -13.37
N ALA A 35 -6.18 -8.65 -13.10
CA ALA A 35 -5.09 -9.61 -13.21
C ALA A 35 -5.57 -10.98 -13.70
N VAL A 36 -4.77 -11.59 -14.58
CA VAL A 36 -4.95 -12.96 -15.06
C VAL A 36 -3.76 -13.79 -14.62
N THR A 37 -4.00 -14.93 -13.99
CA THR A 37 -2.94 -15.88 -13.63
C THR A 37 -2.62 -16.77 -14.82
N ILE A 38 -1.35 -16.77 -15.24
CA ILE A 38 -0.84 -17.60 -16.37
C ILE A 38 -0.41 -18.96 -15.84
N PHE A 39 0.34 -18.99 -14.73
CA PHE A 39 0.60 -20.22 -13.99
C PHE A 39 0.76 -19.96 -12.49
N ASP A 40 0.61 -21.02 -11.68
CA ASP A 40 0.74 -21.02 -10.24
C ASP A 40 1.21 -22.41 -9.76
N HIS A 41 2.45 -22.53 -9.32
CA HIS A 41 3.07 -23.78 -8.92
C HIS A 41 3.93 -23.63 -7.67
N VAL A 42 3.96 -24.66 -6.83
CA VAL A 42 4.83 -24.75 -5.65
C VAL A 42 5.94 -25.75 -5.93
N VAL A 43 7.18 -25.32 -5.75
CA VAL A 43 8.39 -26.16 -5.88
C VAL A 43 9.30 -25.88 -4.70
N GLY A 44 9.66 -26.91 -3.93
CA GLY A 44 10.62 -26.79 -2.83
C GLY A 44 10.25 -25.75 -1.77
N GLY A 45 8.94 -25.56 -1.49
CA GLY A 45 8.46 -24.57 -0.51
C GLY A 45 8.33 -23.14 -1.06
N THR A 46 8.71 -22.91 -2.31
CA THR A 46 8.51 -21.64 -3.01
C THR A 46 7.33 -21.72 -3.98
N ARG A 47 6.43 -20.78 -3.91
CA ARG A 47 5.31 -20.63 -4.84
C ARG A 47 5.69 -19.65 -5.94
N TYR A 48 5.71 -20.12 -7.18
CA TYR A 48 5.94 -19.34 -8.39
C TYR A 48 4.61 -19.00 -9.03
N VAL A 49 4.28 -17.72 -9.14
CA VAL A 49 3.05 -17.26 -9.79
C VAL A 49 3.41 -16.26 -10.87
N LEU A 50 3.03 -16.56 -12.11
CA LEU A 50 3.13 -15.62 -13.22
C LEU A 50 1.75 -15.04 -13.50
N LYS A 51 1.67 -13.72 -13.55
CA LYS A 51 0.43 -12.99 -13.85
C LYS A 51 0.65 -11.96 -14.96
N GLU A 52 -0.39 -11.76 -15.75
CA GLU A 52 -0.57 -10.51 -16.49
C GLU A 52 -1.43 -9.57 -15.66
N ILE A 53 -0.95 -8.36 -15.42
CA ILE A 53 -1.63 -7.32 -14.65
C ILE A 53 -1.92 -6.15 -15.56
N THR A 54 -3.16 -5.70 -15.59
CA THR A 54 -3.60 -4.50 -16.30
C THR A 54 -4.00 -3.44 -15.28
N ILE A 55 -3.46 -2.22 -15.44
CA ILE A 55 -3.83 -1.05 -14.64
C ILE A 55 -4.47 -0.01 -15.56
N ALA A 56 -5.72 0.34 -15.29
CA ALA A 56 -6.45 1.34 -16.04
C ALA A 56 -5.79 2.73 -15.92
N PRO A 57 -6.04 3.66 -16.86
CA PRO A 57 -5.61 5.05 -16.73
C PRO A 57 -6.00 5.65 -15.38
N GLY A 58 -5.04 6.29 -14.69
CA GLY A 58 -5.23 6.84 -13.35
C GLY A 58 -5.30 5.81 -12.22
N GLY A 59 -5.19 4.51 -12.53
CA GLY A 59 -5.21 3.44 -11.53
C GLY A 59 -3.87 3.23 -10.83
N SER A 60 -3.90 2.45 -9.74
CA SER A 60 -2.73 2.11 -8.95
C SER A 60 -2.83 0.74 -8.31
N THR A 61 -1.69 0.15 -7.94
CA THR A 61 -1.65 -1.10 -7.15
C THR A 61 -2.10 -0.91 -5.70
N GLY A 62 -2.21 0.34 -5.21
CA GLY A 62 -2.26 0.66 -3.79
C GLY A 62 -0.90 0.44 -3.12
N TRP A 63 -0.72 0.98 -1.92
CA TRP A 63 0.51 0.78 -1.13
C TRP A 63 0.57 -0.64 -0.59
N HIS A 64 1.68 -1.32 -0.87
CA HIS A 64 1.85 -2.72 -0.46
C HIS A 64 3.33 -3.10 -0.37
N TYR A 65 3.58 -4.30 0.14
CA TYR A 65 4.85 -5.00 0.03
C TYR A 65 4.61 -6.46 -0.39
N HIS A 66 5.68 -7.16 -0.78
CA HIS A 66 5.65 -8.58 -1.14
C HIS A 66 6.39 -9.42 -0.11
N PRO A 67 5.84 -10.57 0.36
CA PRO A 67 6.59 -11.52 1.21
C PRO A 67 7.80 -12.16 0.53
N GLY A 68 7.76 -12.32 -0.79
CA GLY A 68 8.86 -12.80 -1.63
C GLY A 68 9.25 -11.80 -2.71
N PRO A 69 10.40 -11.98 -3.38
CA PRO A 69 10.83 -11.08 -4.46
C PRO A 69 9.91 -11.17 -5.68
N VAL A 70 9.78 -10.04 -6.38
CA VAL A 70 8.95 -9.91 -7.56
C VAL A 70 9.80 -9.41 -8.74
N LYS A 71 9.55 -9.97 -9.93
CA LYS A 71 10.17 -9.54 -11.18
C LYS A 71 9.09 -9.25 -12.20
N GLY A 72 9.08 -8.04 -12.72
CA GLY A 72 8.10 -7.61 -13.70
C GLY A 72 8.74 -7.12 -14.99
N VAL A 73 7.98 -7.17 -16.07
CA VAL A 73 8.30 -6.48 -17.32
C VAL A 73 7.06 -5.73 -17.79
N VAL A 74 7.24 -4.46 -18.16
CA VAL A 74 6.18 -3.69 -18.81
C VAL A 74 6.04 -4.19 -20.25
N THR A 75 4.84 -4.56 -20.64
CA THR A 75 4.52 -5.00 -22.00
C THR A 75 3.75 -3.95 -22.79
N LYS A 76 3.04 -3.05 -22.09
CA LYS A 76 2.28 -1.95 -22.70
C LYS A 76 2.13 -0.79 -21.71
N GLY A 77 2.12 0.44 -22.21
CA GLY A 77 1.93 1.65 -21.41
C GLY A 77 3.18 2.06 -20.64
N GLU A 78 2.99 2.72 -19.50
CA GLU A 78 4.07 3.24 -18.67
C GLU A 78 3.73 3.07 -17.20
N LEU A 79 4.64 2.47 -16.44
CA LEU A 79 4.55 2.33 -14.99
C LEU A 79 5.37 3.44 -14.33
N THR A 80 4.74 4.24 -13.47
CA THR A 80 5.46 5.08 -12.51
C THR A 80 5.46 4.38 -11.16
N HIS A 81 6.65 4.06 -10.67
CA HIS A 81 6.84 3.34 -9.40
C HIS A 81 7.38 4.30 -8.33
N HIS A 82 6.83 4.21 -7.11
CA HIS A 82 7.22 5.05 -5.98
C HIS A 82 7.53 4.20 -4.76
N GLU A 83 8.51 4.65 -3.99
CA GLU A 83 8.83 4.10 -2.68
C GLU A 83 8.07 4.81 -1.54
N SER A 84 8.18 4.28 -0.33
CA SER A 84 7.46 4.76 0.86
C SER A 84 7.86 6.17 1.33
N ASP A 85 8.95 6.73 0.84
CA ASP A 85 9.35 8.13 1.03
C ASP A 85 8.70 9.09 0.02
N CYS A 86 7.77 8.58 -0.82
CA CYS A 86 7.07 9.27 -1.89
C CYS A 86 7.91 9.60 -3.14
N SER A 87 9.18 9.22 -3.17
CA SER A 87 10.03 9.41 -4.33
C SER A 87 9.63 8.47 -5.48
N VAL A 88 9.88 8.91 -6.71
CA VAL A 88 9.83 8.05 -7.90
C VAL A 88 11.17 7.31 -7.99
N ASP A 89 11.16 5.99 -7.81
CA ASP A 89 12.36 5.15 -8.01
C ASP A 89 12.51 4.69 -9.46
N GLY A 90 11.42 4.70 -10.25
CA GLY A 90 11.48 4.37 -11.66
C GLY A 90 10.23 4.72 -12.47
N VAL A 91 10.47 4.97 -13.76
CA VAL A 91 9.43 5.07 -14.79
C VAL A 91 9.77 4.05 -15.87
N TYR A 92 8.94 3.00 -15.97
CA TYR A 92 9.22 1.83 -16.79
C TYR A 92 8.29 1.79 -18.01
N ARG A 93 8.89 1.54 -19.19
CA ARG A 93 8.22 1.47 -20.51
C ARG A 93 8.29 0.06 -21.10
N PRO A 94 7.55 -0.23 -22.17
CA PRO A 94 7.55 -1.56 -22.79
C PRO A 94 8.98 -2.10 -23.06
N GLY A 95 9.21 -3.34 -22.60
CA GLY A 95 10.49 -4.01 -22.63
C GLY A 95 11.42 -3.76 -21.43
N GLN A 96 11.08 -2.82 -20.55
CA GLN A 96 11.87 -2.57 -19.33
C GLN A 96 11.42 -3.47 -18.17
N PHE A 97 12.43 -3.91 -17.40
CA PHE A 97 12.23 -4.79 -16.24
C PHE A 97 12.25 -3.99 -14.96
N ILE A 98 11.42 -4.42 -14.00
CA ILE A 98 11.43 -3.98 -12.61
C ILE A 98 11.70 -5.19 -11.72
N THR A 99 12.45 -4.97 -10.64
CA THR A 99 12.65 -5.96 -9.58
C THR A 99 12.27 -5.33 -8.25
N GLU A 100 11.40 -5.97 -7.51
CA GLU A 100 10.92 -5.51 -6.22
C GLU A 100 11.43 -6.45 -5.14
N SER A 101 12.04 -5.86 -4.11
CA SER A 101 12.56 -6.59 -2.95
C SER A 101 11.42 -7.09 -2.07
N SER A 102 11.68 -8.13 -1.28
CA SER A 102 10.72 -8.69 -0.33
C SER A 102 10.78 -8.00 1.03
N GLY A 103 9.67 -8.13 1.77
CA GLY A 103 9.55 -7.77 3.18
C GLY A 103 8.96 -6.39 3.45
N THR A 104 8.62 -6.17 4.71
CA THR A 104 7.92 -4.97 5.20
C THR A 104 8.74 -3.68 5.07
N GLY A 105 10.05 -3.77 4.84
CA GLY A 105 10.93 -2.63 4.62
C GLY A 105 10.89 -2.06 3.20
N TYR A 106 10.18 -2.72 2.27
CA TYR A 106 10.06 -2.30 0.88
C TYR A 106 8.58 -2.07 0.53
N VAL A 107 7.98 -1.06 1.15
CA VAL A 107 6.61 -0.61 0.83
C VAL A 107 6.66 0.32 -0.37
N HIS A 108 5.83 0.03 -1.38
CA HIS A 108 5.83 0.73 -2.65
C HIS A 108 4.43 0.80 -3.27
N ILE A 109 4.31 1.56 -4.37
CA ILE A 109 3.09 1.68 -5.16
C ILE A 109 3.44 1.81 -6.65
N GLY A 110 2.79 1.01 -7.50
CA GLY A 110 2.82 1.16 -8.94
C GLY A 110 1.61 1.95 -9.43
N ARG A 111 1.84 3.00 -10.26
CA ARG A 111 0.78 3.89 -10.75
C ARG A 111 0.80 3.98 -12.26
N ASN A 112 -0.37 4.02 -12.87
CA ASN A 112 -0.56 4.39 -14.27
C ASN A 112 -0.99 5.86 -14.36
N LEU A 113 -0.03 6.76 -14.57
CA LEU A 113 -0.30 8.20 -14.71
C LEU A 113 -0.63 8.61 -16.15
N ALA A 114 -0.59 7.66 -17.10
CA ALA A 114 -0.92 7.90 -18.51
C ALA A 114 -2.44 7.81 -18.78
N THR A 115 -2.81 8.14 -20.01
CA THR A 115 -4.21 8.05 -20.49
C THR A 115 -4.55 6.74 -21.20
N THR A 116 -3.58 5.82 -21.27
CA THR A 116 -3.73 4.47 -21.86
C THR A 116 -3.50 3.40 -20.81
N PRO A 117 -4.07 2.19 -20.98
CA PRO A 117 -3.82 1.09 -20.06
C PRO A 117 -2.34 0.71 -19.99
N LEU A 118 -1.87 0.43 -18.78
CA LEU A 118 -0.58 -0.18 -18.48
C LEU A 118 -0.78 -1.70 -18.37
N VAL A 119 0.11 -2.49 -18.96
CA VAL A 119 0.12 -3.95 -18.84
C VAL A 119 1.53 -4.41 -18.42
N LEU A 120 1.58 -5.28 -17.41
CA LEU A 120 2.80 -5.91 -16.89
C LEU A 120 2.64 -7.43 -16.93
N THR A 121 3.73 -8.12 -17.23
CA THR A 121 3.88 -9.55 -16.90
C THR A 121 4.76 -9.66 -15.66
N VAL A 122 4.28 -10.29 -14.61
CA VAL A 122 4.90 -10.28 -13.27
C VAL A 122 5.05 -11.69 -12.74
N LEU A 123 6.27 -12.05 -12.36
CA LEU A 123 6.62 -13.28 -11.67
C LEU A 123 6.80 -13.00 -10.17
N TYR A 124 6.02 -13.69 -9.36
CA TYR A 124 6.15 -13.74 -7.90
C TYR A 124 6.90 -15.02 -7.50
N GLU A 125 7.89 -14.86 -6.62
CA GLU A 125 8.65 -15.98 -6.03
C GLU A 125 8.43 -15.95 -4.50
N ASN A 126 7.27 -16.44 -4.06
CA ASN A 126 6.79 -16.29 -2.68
C ASN A 126 7.04 -17.54 -1.84
N PRO A 127 7.19 -17.42 -0.50
CA PRO A 127 7.01 -18.57 0.38
C PRO A 127 5.64 -19.20 0.16
N ALA A 128 5.57 -20.54 0.13
CA ALA A 128 4.30 -21.23 -0.06
C ALA A 128 3.35 -20.96 1.12
N GLY A 129 2.13 -20.56 0.82
CA GLY A 129 1.11 -20.21 1.81
C GLY A 129 0.97 -18.71 2.09
N ASP A 130 1.97 -17.90 1.74
CA ASP A 130 1.88 -16.46 1.90
C ASP A 130 1.08 -15.80 0.77
N PRO A 131 0.43 -14.62 1.04
CA PRO A 131 -0.22 -13.84 0.00
C PRO A 131 0.83 -13.26 -0.98
N LEU A 132 0.44 -13.02 -2.23
CA LEU A 132 1.36 -12.43 -3.24
C LEU A 132 1.74 -10.98 -2.92
N ALA A 133 0.85 -10.25 -2.24
CA ALA A 133 1.05 -8.89 -1.80
C ALA A 133 0.28 -8.65 -0.49
N VAL A 134 0.79 -7.77 0.34
CA VAL A 134 0.17 -7.33 1.59
C VAL A 134 -0.06 -5.84 1.52
N SER A 135 -1.33 -5.41 1.50
CA SER A 135 -1.69 -3.99 1.47
C SER A 135 -1.30 -3.30 2.77
N THR A 136 -0.82 -2.07 2.65
CA THR A 136 -0.41 -1.21 3.77
C THR A 136 -1.17 0.12 3.73
N PRO A 137 -1.20 0.87 4.83
CA PRO A 137 -1.60 2.27 4.79
C PRO A 137 -0.70 3.10 3.89
N ASN A 138 -1.23 4.20 3.35
CA ASN A 138 -0.43 5.23 2.71
C ASN A 138 0.62 5.77 3.69
N PRO A 139 1.93 5.76 3.36
CA PRO A 139 3.00 6.20 4.25
C PRO A 139 3.03 7.72 4.52
N GLY A 140 2.07 8.48 4.01
CA GLY A 140 1.97 9.93 4.18
C GLY A 140 2.17 10.70 2.88
N CYS A 141 2.13 10.03 1.74
CA CYS A 141 2.25 10.67 0.42
C CYS A 141 0.95 11.41 0.05
N ALA A 142 1.09 12.50 -0.72
CA ALA A 142 -0.04 13.31 -1.18
C ALA A 142 -0.85 12.64 -2.32
N PHE A 143 -0.55 11.38 -2.62
CA PHE A 143 -1.20 10.57 -3.66
C PHE A 143 -1.35 9.12 -3.21
N GLU A 144 -2.18 8.39 -3.91
CA GLU A 144 -2.35 6.94 -3.82
C GLU A 144 -1.95 6.25 -5.11
#